data_d1c6357d4ce07f67abc5d054d11009bd
#
_entry.id   d1c6357d4ce07f67abc5d054d11009bd
#
_cell.length_a   1.000
_cell.length_b   1.000
_cell.length_c   1.000
_cell.angle_alpha   90.00
_cell.angle_beta   90.00
_cell.angle_gamma   90.00
#
_symmetry.space_group_name_H-M   'P 1'
#
loop_
_entity.id
_entity.type
_entity.pdbx_description
1 polymer ?
#
loop_
_entity_poly.entity_id
_entity_poly.type
_entity_poly.pdbx_seq_one_letter_code
_entity_poly.pdbx_strand_id
1 'polypeptide(L)'
;MGVAATGSGQVPSAVTASPISFNADTGTLNAVIFNTTSDITQKSNVTEITDAVSIIDKLQGVEFDLTLYGTKSAGVIAQALETVLPHLVSTDHNGIKSVNYAGLTGYLIEAIKELGRNR
;
A
#
# COMPACT_ATOMS: atom_id res chain seq x y z
N MET A 1 12.30 -10.89 -26.70
CA MET A 1 12.27 -10.56 -26.27
C MET A 1 11.99 -10.02 -25.83
N GLY A 2 12.01 -9.95 -25.55
CA GLY A 2 11.81 -9.53 -25.33
C GLY A 2 12.02 -8.84 -24.76
N VAL A 3 12.61 -8.40 -24.65
CA VAL A 3 12.84 -7.73 -24.03
C VAL A 3 13.02 -6.77 -24.07
N ALA A 4 13.11 -6.28 -24.24
CA ALA A 4 13.37 -5.53 -24.19
C ALA A 4 13.58 -4.66 -23.93
N ALA A 5 13.79 -4.37 -23.85
CA ALA A 5 13.96 -3.57 -23.48
C ALA A 5 14.31 -2.79 -23.25
N THR A 6 14.61 -2.66 -23.26
CA THR A 6 15.01 -2.02 -22.80
C THR A 6 15.12 -1.15 -22.16
N GLY A 7 15.30 -0.84 -22.29
CA GLY A 7 15.49 0.01 -21.57
C GLY A 7 15.73 -0.12 -20.34
N SER A 8 15.99 -0.22 -20.14
CA SER A 8 16.20 -0.37 -19.16
C SER A 8 15.90 -1.25 -18.62
N GLY A 9 16.04 -1.63 -18.89
CA GLY A 9 15.91 -2.51 -18.41
C GLY A 9 14.86 -3.23 -18.31
N GLN A 10 14.24 -3.17 -18.87
CA GLN A 10 13.28 -3.84 -18.75
C GLN A 10 13.30 -5.01 -19.22
N VAL A 11 13.06 -5.75 -18.80
CA VAL A 11 13.08 -7.11 -19.10
C VAL A 11 11.71 -7.66 -19.03
N PRO A 12 10.98 -7.51 -20.05
CA PRO A 12 9.55 -7.84 -20.01
C PRO A 12 9.27 -9.28 -19.64
N SER A 13 10.10 -10.19 -20.06
CA SER A 13 9.85 -11.59 -19.76
C SER A 13 9.95 -11.91 -18.29
N ALA A 14 10.51 -11.02 -17.50
CA ALA A 14 10.65 -11.27 -16.08
C ALA A 14 9.30 -11.32 -15.36
N VAL A 15 8.26 -10.79 -15.98
CA VAL A 15 6.96 -10.75 -15.30
C VAL A 15 6.36 -12.12 -15.06
N THR A 16 6.78 -13.12 -15.81
CA THR A 16 6.25 -14.46 -15.62
C THR A 16 7.23 -15.40 -14.96
N ALA A 17 8.42 -14.91 -14.61
CA ALA A 17 9.45 -15.75 -14.05
C ALA A 17 9.35 -15.78 -12.53
N SER A 18 9.69 -16.94 -11.98
CA SER A 18 9.92 -17.06 -10.56
C SER A 18 11.11 -16.14 -10.19
N PRO A 19 11.07 -15.44 -9.04
CA PRO A 19 10.15 -15.60 -7.93
C PRO A 19 8.91 -14.70 -7.97
N ILE A 20 8.62 -14.08 -9.07
CA ILE A 20 7.42 -13.25 -9.20
C ILE A 20 6.32 -14.11 -9.81
N SER A 21 5.13 -14.07 -9.23
CA SER A 21 4.01 -14.79 -9.79
C SER A 21 2.74 -13.95 -9.68
N PHE A 22 1.85 -14.16 -10.62
CA PHE A 22 0.55 -13.51 -10.64
C PHE A 22 -0.50 -14.56 -10.94
N ASN A 23 -1.49 -14.65 -10.06
CA ASN A 23 -2.61 -15.55 -10.27
C ASN A 23 -3.81 -14.70 -10.69
N ALA A 24 -4.15 -14.76 -11.95
CA ALA A 24 -5.24 -13.94 -12.49
C ALA A 24 -6.59 -14.35 -11.94
N ASP A 25 -6.75 -15.63 -11.58
CA ASP A 25 -8.03 -16.10 -11.05
C ASP A 25 -8.33 -15.50 -9.69
N THR A 26 -7.31 -15.31 -8.87
CA THR A 26 -7.48 -14.78 -7.52
C THR A 26 -7.09 -13.31 -7.41
N GLY A 27 -6.41 -12.77 -8.43
CA GLY A 27 -5.88 -11.41 -8.37
C GLY A 27 -4.70 -11.27 -7.44
N THR A 28 -3.98 -12.36 -7.20
CA THR A 28 -2.86 -12.36 -6.25
C THR A 28 -1.55 -12.14 -6.99
N LEU A 29 -0.75 -11.20 -6.49
CA LEU A 29 0.60 -10.93 -6.99
C LEU A 29 1.58 -11.26 -5.88
N ASN A 30 2.55 -12.12 -6.17
CA ASN A 30 3.56 -12.54 -5.19
C ASN A 30 4.96 -12.18 -5.65
N ALA A 31 5.77 -11.72 -4.73
CA ALA A 31 7.20 -11.50 -4.95
C ALA A 31 7.90 -11.72 -3.63
N VAL A 32 9.20 -11.96 -3.69
CA VAL A 32 9.97 -12.10 -2.45
C VAL A 32 10.02 -10.78 -1.70
N ILE A 33 10.15 -9.66 -2.44
CA ILE A 33 10.21 -8.32 -1.84
C ILE A 33 9.40 -7.38 -2.74
N PHE A 34 8.61 -6.51 -2.11
CA PHE A 34 7.96 -5.41 -2.80
C PHE A 34 8.59 -4.11 -2.31
N ASN A 35 9.37 -3.46 -3.18
CA ASN A 35 9.99 -2.18 -2.87
C ASN A 35 9.16 -1.05 -3.45
N THR A 36 8.82 -0.09 -2.62
CA THR A 36 8.14 1.12 -3.06
C THR A 36 9.19 2.21 -3.24
N THR A 37 9.21 2.84 -4.41
CA THR A 37 10.14 3.93 -4.67
C THR A 37 9.91 5.05 -3.66
N SER A 38 10.97 5.50 -3.01
CA SER A 38 10.87 6.51 -1.95
C SER A 38 12.05 7.46 -1.94
N ASP A 39 12.65 7.66 -3.10
CA ASP A 39 13.82 8.53 -3.26
C ASP A 39 13.40 9.98 -3.05
N ILE A 40 14.23 10.73 -2.32
CA ILE A 40 13.92 12.14 -2.02
C ILE A 40 13.77 12.98 -3.30
N THR A 41 14.44 12.60 -4.38
CA THR A 41 14.35 13.35 -5.63
C THR A 41 12.98 13.24 -6.28
N GLN A 42 12.17 12.28 -5.86
CA GLN A 42 10.81 12.09 -6.37
C GLN A 42 9.76 12.78 -5.51
N LYS A 43 10.19 13.54 -4.51
CA LYS A 43 9.30 14.14 -3.52
C LYS A 43 9.54 15.63 -3.42
N SER A 44 8.48 16.35 -3.06
CA SER A 44 8.58 17.78 -2.78
C SER A 44 7.72 18.09 -1.57
N ASN A 45 7.98 19.24 -0.96
CA ASN A 45 7.20 19.71 0.19
C ASN A 45 7.16 18.68 1.33
N VAL A 46 8.32 18.07 1.60
CA VAL A 46 8.42 17.04 2.63
C VAL A 46 8.26 17.70 4.00
N THR A 47 7.27 17.26 4.77
CA THR A 47 7.00 17.77 6.11
C THR A 47 6.80 16.61 7.05
N GLU A 48 7.10 16.86 8.33
CA GLU A 48 6.93 15.86 9.36
C GLU A 48 5.43 15.66 9.65
N ILE A 49 5.03 14.41 9.85
CA ILE A 49 3.67 14.10 10.26
C ILE A 49 3.51 14.47 11.73
N THR A 50 2.48 15.24 12.05
CA THR A 50 2.17 15.63 13.42
C THR A 50 0.81 15.11 13.81
N ASP A 51 0.54 15.00 15.11
CA ASP A 51 -0.74 14.52 15.65
C ASP A 51 -1.07 13.12 15.15
N ALA A 52 -0.04 12.29 15.03
CA ALA A 52 -0.21 10.98 14.41
C ALA A 52 -1.10 10.06 15.23
N VAL A 53 -1.01 10.10 16.56
CA VAL A 53 -1.88 9.27 17.40
C VAL A 53 -3.34 9.63 17.19
N SER A 54 -3.63 10.92 17.11
CA SER A 54 -4.99 11.38 16.87
C SER A 54 -5.52 10.89 15.52
N ILE A 55 -4.65 10.90 14.50
CA ILE A 55 -5.03 10.43 13.18
C ILE A 55 -5.30 8.92 13.20
N ILE A 56 -4.38 8.16 13.78
CA ILE A 56 -4.51 6.69 13.85
C ILE A 56 -5.74 6.31 14.67
N ASP A 57 -6.06 7.08 15.68
CA ASP A 57 -7.22 6.81 16.55
C ASP A 57 -8.54 6.83 15.78
N LYS A 58 -8.57 7.50 14.64
CA LYS A 58 -9.75 7.57 13.79
C LYS A 58 -9.85 6.40 12.82
N LEU A 59 -8.83 5.56 12.77
CA LEU A 59 -8.79 4.41 11.87
C LEU A 59 -9.14 3.15 12.63
N GLN A 60 -9.57 2.14 11.89
CA GLN A 60 -9.92 0.86 12.49
C GLN A 60 -9.31 -0.27 11.69
N GLY A 61 -8.54 -1.11 12.35
CA GLY A 61 -8.08 -2.36 11.75
C GLY A 61 -9.21 -3.37 11.80
N VAL A 62 -9.39 -4.12 10.73
CA VAL A 62 -10.48 -5.07 10.65
C VAL A 62 -10.02 -6.39 10.05
N GLU A 63 -10.69 -7.46 10.41
CA GLU A 63 -10.59 -8.73 9.72
C GLU A 63 -11.84 -8.91 8.88
N PHE A 64 -11.69 -9.60 7.76
CA PHE A 64 -12.82 -9.78 6.85
C PHE A 64 -12.58 -11.00 5.98
N ASP A 65 -13.64 -11.44 5.31
CA ASP A 65 -13.54 -12.45 4.29
C ASP A 65 -13.66 -11.78 2.94
N LEU A 66 -12.77 -12.12 2.01
CA LEU A 66 -12.85 -11.61 0.64
C LEU A 66 -14.09 -12.22 -0.02
N THR A 67 -14.98 -11.36 -0.49
CA THR A 67 -16.29 -11.77 -0.97
C THR A 67 -16.22 -12.84 -2.05
N LEU A 68 -15.32 -12.65 -3.01
CA LEU A 68 -15.28 -13.51 -4.17
C LEU A 68 -14.82 -14.93 -3.84
N TYR A 69 -13.87 -15.07 -2.92
CA TYR A 69 -13.25 -16.37 -2.66
C TYR A 69 -13.44 -16.85 -1.23
N GLY A 70 -14.00 -16.03 -0.36
CA GLY A 70 -14.21 -16.40 1.03
C GLY A 70 -12.94 -16.51 1.85
N THR A 71 -11.81 -16.05 1.32
CA THR A 71 -10.53 -16.13 2.02
C THR A 71 -10.47 -15.07 3.12
N LYS A 72 -10.07 -15.48 4.31
CA LYS A 72 -9.92 -14.56 5.44
C LYS A 72 -8.72 -13.64 5.23
N SER A 73 -8.91 -12.37 5.51
CA SER A 73 -7.85 -11.39 5.38
C SER A 73 -8.02 -10.30 6.44
N ALA A 74 -7.18 -9.28 6.37
CA ALA A 74 -7.21 -8.20 7.35
C ALA A 74 -6.64 -6.94 6.72
N GLY A 75 -7.01 -5.81 7.28
CA GLY A 75 -6.51 -4.54 6.83
C GLY A 75 -7.42 -3.42 7.28
N VAL A 76 -7.61 -2.42 6.43
CA VAL A 76 -8.54 -1.32 6.68
C VAL A 76 -9.56 -1.28 5.55
N ILE A 77 -10.68 -0.62 5.80
CA ILE A 77 -11.69 -0.41 4.77
C ILE A 77 -11.37 0.89 4.05
N ALA A 78 -11.23 0.83 2.73
CA ALA A 78 -10.80 1.98 1.93
C ALA A 78 -11.72 3.19 2.14
N GLN A 79 -13.03 2.97 2.17
CA GLN A 79 -13.98 4.06 2.36
C GLN A 79 -13.79 4.77 3.69
N ALA A 80 -13.51 4.01 4.75
CA ALA A 80 -13.27 4.59 6.07
C ALA A 80 -11.95 5.35 6.09
N LEU A 81 -10.91 4.78 5.50
CA LEU A 81 -9.61 5.43 5.43
C LEU A 81 -9.70 6.75 4.66
N GLU A 82 -10.48 6.76 3.61
CA GLU A 82 -10.59 7.95 2.74
C GLU A 82 -11.09 9.17 3.49
N THR A 83 -11.92 8.98 4.50
CA THR A 83 -12.44 10.11 5.28
C THR A 83 -11.37 10.76 6.15
N VAL A 84 -10.28 10.05 6.42
CA VAL A 84 -9.21 10.53 7.30
C VAL A 84 -7.95 10.87 6.50
N LEU A 85 -7.56 9.99 5.58
CA LEU A 85 -6.34 10.11 4.79
C LEU A 85 -6.65 9.86 3.31
N PRO A 86 -7.37 10.78 2.67
CA PRO A 86 -7.81 10.55 1.29
C PRO A 86 -6.67 10.34 0.31
N HIS A 87 -5.49 10.88 0.58
CA HIS A 87 -4.35 10.73 -0.33
C HIS A 87 -3.77 9.32 -0.34
N LEU A 88 -4.21 8.45 0.58
CA LEU A 88 -3.79 7.04 0.58
C LEU A 88 -4.80 6.14 -0.11
N VAL A 89 -5.84 6.70 -0.71
CA VAL A 89 -6.89 5.91 -1.35
C VAL A 89 -7.01 6.32 -2.81
N SER A 90 -7.06 5.33 -3.69
CA SER A 90 -7.27 5.53 -5.12
C SER A 90 -8.56 4.85 -5.52
N THR A 91 -9.24 5.39 -6.53
CA THR A 91 -10.47 4.82 -7.05
C THR A 91 -10.29 4.57 -8.55
N ASP A 92 -10.59 3.37 -9.02
CA ASP A 92 -10.46 3.06 -10.44
C ASP A 92 -11.74 3.46 -11.21
N HIS A 93 -11.74 3.18 -12.50
CA HIS A 93 -12.87 3.60 -13.36
C HIS A 93 -14.15 2.83 -13.04
N ASN A 94 -14.09 1.73 -12.33
CA ASN A 94 -15.28 0.99 -11.91
C ASN A 94 -15.75 1.39 -10.53
N GLY A 95 -15.09 2.36 -9.89
CA GLY A 95 -15.44 2.80 -8.55
C GLY A 95 -14.85 1.94 -7.45
N ILE A 96 -13.97 1.01 -7.79
CA ILE A 96 -13.34 0.14 -6.78
C ILE A 96 -12.14 0.86 -6.18
N LYS A 97 -12.08 0.90 -4.85
CA LYS A 97 -11.07 1.64 -4.13
C LYS A 97 -9.93 0.75 -3.66
N SER A 98 -8.74 1.32 -3.70
CA SER A 98 -7.51 0.66 -3.27
C SER A 98 -6.78 1.52 -2.25
N VAL A 99 -6.02 0.88 -1.39
CA VAL A 99 -5.31 1.54 -0.30
C VAL A 99 -3.80 1.45 -0.54
N ASN A 100 -3.11 2.58 -0.39
CA ASN A 100 -1.66 2.59 -0.33
C ASN A 100 -1.24 2.25 1.09
N TYR A 101 -1.11 0.96 1.38
CA TYR A 101 -0.78 0.50 2.73
C TYR A 101 0.62 0.97 3.15
N ALA A 102 1.57 1.02 2.21
CA ALA A 102 2.93 1.48 2.53
C ALA A 102 2.91 2.90 3.09
N GLY A 103 2.00 3.73 2.60
CA GLY A 103 1.88 5.11 3.07
C GLY A 103 1.46 5.22 4.53
N LEU A 104 0.76 4.22 5.05
CA LEU A 104 0.38 4.21 6.46
C LEU A 104 1.59 4.09 7.39
N THR A 105 2.70 3.55 6.87
CA THR A 105 3.90 3.33 7.69
C THR A 105 4.40 4.62 8.34
N GLY A 106 4.39 5.74 7.59
CA GLY A 106 4.83 7.02 8.15
C GLY A 106 4.00 7.46 9.34
N TYR A 107 2.68 7.30 9.22
CA TYR A 107 1.77 7.65 10.32
C TYR A 107 1.98 6.73 11.53
N LEU A 108 2.21 5.46 11.28
CA LEU A 108 2.46 4.51 12.37
C LEU A 108 3.77 4.82 13.08
N ILE A 109 4.82 5.17 12.34
CA ILE A 109 6.11 5.54 12.93
C ILE A 109 5.92 6.71 13.90
N GLU A 110 5.27 7.76 13.43
CA GLU A 110 5.13 8.95 14.26
C GLU A 110 4.14 8.73 15.41
N ALA A 111 3.11 7.89 15.21
CA ALA A 111 2.19 7.55 16.29
C ALA A 111 2.90 6.78 17.41
N ILE A 112 3.72 5.82 17.05
CA ILE A 112 4.48 5.05 18.04
C ILE A 112 5.41 5.97 18.83
N LYS A 113 6.08 6.88 18.13
CA LYS A 113 6.99 7.83 18.79
C LYS A 113 6.22 8.73 19.75
N GLU A 114 5.05 9.21 19.35
CA GLU A 114 4.22 10.05 20.22
C GLU A 114 3.80 9.31 21.47
N LEU A 115 3.39 8.05 21.31
CA LEU A 115 3.00 7.22 22.46
C LEU A 115 4.18 7.04 23.41
N GLY A 116 5.38 6.82 22.87
CA GLY A 116 6.57 6.68 23.70
C GLY A 116 6.91 7.95 24.47
N ARG A 117 6.72 9.10 23.81
CA ARG A 117 7.01 10.38 24.46
C ARG A 117 6.00 10.73 25.56
N ASN A 118 4.81 10.16 25.49
CA ASN A 118 3.75 10.46 26.46
C ASN A 118 3.77 9.56 27.68
N ARG A 119 4.83 8.75 27.83
CA ARG A 119 4.92 7.81 28.95
C ARG A 119 5.70 8.35 30.12
#